data_cd2b7dcd33fd5f0903cc844e542dc6ce
#
_entry.id   cd2b7dcd33fd5f0903cc844e542dc6ce
#
_cell.length_a   1.000
_cell.length_b   1.000
_cell.length_c   1.000
_cell.angle_alpha   90.00
_cell.angle_beta   90.00
_cell.angle_gamma   90.00
#
_symmetry.space_group_name_H-M   'P 1'
#
loop_
_entity.id
_entity.type
_entity.pdbx_description
1 polymer ?
#
loop_
_entity_poly.entity_id
_entity_poly.type
_entity_poly.pdbx_seq_one_letter_code
_entity_poly.pdbx_strand_id
1 'polypeptide(L)'
;LLDRYLLARKKAAYSIAGITPLFINLYYRPKNLTPSAEDYRLSRRGVRKIVDTYLKALNLKHGEGRTLSAHSLRHTAATLAIQSGASLRQVQDLLGHADPRTTAIYTHVGDRWLNNPALNLGINLNPD
;
A
#
# COMPACT_ATOMS: atom_id res chain seq x y z
N LEU A 1 -2.37 14.98 0.03
CA LEU A 1 -1.93 14.22 -1.16
C LEU A 1 -3.10 13.82 -2.05
N LEU A 2 -4.15 13.22 -1.50
CA LEU A 2 -5.33 12.79 -2.26
C LEU A 2 -6.03 13.97 -2.96
N ASP A 3 -6.19 15.09 -2.26
CA ASP A 3 -6.82 16.30 -2.80
C ASP A 3 -6.06 16.84 -4.02
N ARG A 4 -4.72 16.84 -3.96
CA ARG A 4 -3.88 17.23 -5.10
C ARG A 4 -4.08 16.31 -6.30
N TYR A 5 -4.20 15.01 -6.06
CA TYR A 5 -4.47 14.04 -7.11
C TYR A 5 -5.86 14.26 -7.73
N LEU A 6 -6.90 14.45 -6.92
CA LEU A 6 -8.26 14.68 -7.39
C LEU A 6 -8.37 15.99 -8.19
N LEU A 7 -7.67 17.04 -7.74
CA LEU A 7 -7.61 18.30 -8.49
C LEU A 7 -6.91 18.12 -9.85
N ALA A 8 -5.80 17.41 -9.89
CA ALA A 8 -5.09 17.10 -11.14
C ALA A 8 -5.97 16.27 -12.10
N ARG A 9 -6.70 15.29 -11.56
CA ARG A 9 -7.64 14.47 -12.31
C ARG A 9 -8.78 15.31 -12.89
N LYS A 10 -9.36 16.23 -12.12
CA LYS A 10 -10.39 17.17 -12.57
C LYS A 10 -9.86 18.08 -13.68
N LYS A 11 -8.66 18.64 -13.53
CA LYS A 11 -8.01 19.47 -14.56
C LYS A 11 -7.77 18.71 -15.85
N ALA A 12 -7.49 17.42 -15.78
CA ALA A 12 -7.32 16.56 -16.96
C ALA A 12 -8.66 16.07 -17.56
N ALA A 13 -9.80 16.67 -17.16
CA ALA A 13 -11.15 16.35 -17.65
C ALA A 13 -11.62 14.91 -17.36
N TYR A 14 -11.01 14.21 -16.42
CA TYR A 14 -11.50 12.90 -15.98
C TYR A 14 -12.57 13.06 -14.90
N SER A 15 -13.69 12.36 -15.06
CA SER A 15 -14.77 12.37 -14.06
C SER A 15 -14.29 11.94 -12.68
N ILE A 16 -14.77 12.65 -11.65
CA ILE A 16 -14.55 12.33 -10.25
C ILE A 16 -15.87 11.99 -9.53
N ALA A 17 -16.99 12.03 -10.24
CA ALA A 17 -18.32 11.81 -9.70
C ALA A 17 -18.71 10.31 -9.77
N GLY A 18 -19.58 9.90 -8.85
CA GLY A 18 -20.21 8.59 -8.87
C GLY A 18 -19.27 7.43 -8.59
N ILE A 19 -19.53 6.31 -9.21
CA ILE A 19 -18.84 5.02 -9.03
C ILE A 19 -17.56 4.88 -9.87
N THR A 20 -16.96 5.99 -10.28
CA THR A 20 -15.72 5.93 -11.07
C THR A 20 -14.55 5.44 -10.19
N PRO A 21 -13.59 4.68 -10.75
CA PRO A 21 -12.41 4.25 -10.00
C PRO A 21 -11.66 5.44 -9.40
N LEU A 22 -11.25 5.34 -8.13
CA LEU A 22 -10.49 6.41 -7.47
C LEU A 22 -9.16 6.63 -8.20
N PHE A 23 -8.40 5.57 -8.43
CA PHE A 23 -7.13 5.65 -9.16
C PHE A 23 -7.30 5.17 -10.60
N ILE A 24 -6.92 6.04 -11.54
CA ILE A 24 -7.06 5.81 -12.97
C ILE A 24 -5.69 5.85 -13.66
N ASN A 25 -5.61 5.22 -14.81
CA ASN A 25 -4.45 5.31 -15.69
C ASN A 25 -4.56 6.53 -16.59
N LEU A 26 -3.91 7.61 -16.24
CA LEU A 26 -3.93 8.88 -16.99
C LEU A 26 -3.33 8.78 -18.40
N TYR A 27 -2.53 7.76 -18.67
CA TYR A 27 -1.89 7.54 -19.96
C TYR A 27 -2.62 6.51 -20.82
N TYR A 28 -3.66 5.86 -20.27
CA TYR A 28 -4.42 4.88 -21.02
C TYR A 28 -5.45 5.57 -21.91
N ARG A 29 -5.40 5.26 -23.20
CA ARG A 29 -6.44 5.64 -24.16
C ARG A 29 -7.25 4.41 -24.51
N PRO A 30 -8.51 4.32 -24.08
CA PRO A 30 -9.37 3.20 -24.42
C PRO A 30 -9.49 3.10 -25.95
N LYS A 31 -9.50 1.89 -26.45
CA LYS A 31 -9.74 1.63 -27.88
C LYS A 31 -11.21 1.74 -28.27
N ASN A 32 -12.10 1.77 -27.28
CA ASN A 32 -13.54 1.83 -27.46
C ASN A 32 -13.99 3.25 -27.81
N LEU A 33 -14.94 3.39 -28.73
CA LEU A 33 -15.55 4.66 -29.09
C LEU A 33 -16.28 5.32 -27.91
N THR A 34 -16.84 4.51 -27.00
CA THR A 34 -17.54 4.95 -25.78
C THR A 34 -16.92 4.24 -24.57
N PRO A 35 -15.78 4.72 -24.04
CA PRO A 35 -15.12 4.06 -22.92
C PRO A 35 -15.95 4.19 -21.65
N SER A 36 -16.06 3.10 -20.90
CA SER A 36 -16.66 3.07 -19.57
C SER A 36 -15.68 3.59 -18.51
N ALA A 37 -16.17 3.93 -17.32
CA ALA A 37 -15.32 4.32 -16.21
C ALA A 37 -14.32 3.22 -15.81
N GLU A 38 -14.70 1.95 -15.97
CA GLU A 38 -13.86 0.78 -15.70
C GLU A 38 -12.64 0.69 -16.64
N ASP A 39 -12.77 1.14 -17.87
CA ASP A 39 -11.70 1.13 -18.86
C ASP A 39 -10.49 1.99 -18.43
N TYR A 40 -10.72 2.97 -17.56
CA TYR A 40 -9.67 3.83 -17.01
C TYR A 40 -9.06 3.30 -15.69
N ARG A 41 -9.60 2.25 -15.13
CA ARG A 41 -9.12 1.69 -13.85
C ARG A 41 -7.63 1.37 -13.91
N LEU A 42 -6.91 1.79 -12.89
CA LEU A 42 -5.50 1.42 -12.75
C LEU A 42 -5.38 -0.08 -12.50
N SER A 43 -4.76 -0.79 -13.44
CA SER A 43 -4.56 -2.24 -13.35
C SER A 43 -3.54 -2.62 -12.28
N ARG A 44 -3.58 -3.87 -11.78
CA ARG A 44 -2.55 -4.42 -10.89
C ARG A 44 -1.14 -4.28 -11.47
N ARG A 45 -0.98 -4.47 -12.80
CA ARG A 45 0.28 -4.26 -13.49
C ARG A 45 0.72 -2.80 -13.47
N GLY A 46 -0.23 -1.87 -13.63
CA GLY A 46 0.01 -0.42 -13.54
C GLY A 46 0.52 -0.03 -12.15
N VAL A 47 -0.13 -0.51 -11.08
CA VAL A 47 0.32 -0.29 -9.70
C VAL A 47 1.74 -0.82 -9.49
N ARG A 48 2.03 -2.06 -9.90
CA ARG A 48 3.38 -2.64 -9.79
C ARG A 48 4.42 -1.78 -10.51
N LYS A 49 4.13 -1.33 -11.73
CA LYS A 49 5.04 -0.48 -12.51
C LYS A 49 5.33 0.85 -11.79
N ILE A 50 4.32 1.48 -11.23
CA ILE A 50 4.49 2.73 -10.46
C ILE A 50 5.41 2.47 -9.26
N VAL A 51 5.10 1.47 -8.44
CA VAL A 51 5.90 1.11 -7.26
C VAL A 51 7.35 0.80 -7.67
N ASP A 52 7.55 -0.01 -8.70
CA ASP A 52 8.89 -0.37 -9.18
C ASP A 52 9.69 0.84 -9.65
N THR A 53 9.02 1.81 -10.30
CA THR A 53 9.65 3.06 -10.74
C THR A 53 10.18 3.85 -9.55
N TYR A 54 9.35 4.04 -8.51
CA TYR A 54 9.76 4.78 -7.31
C TYR A 54 10.83 4.03 -6.50
N LEU A 55 10.71 2.71 -6.33
CA LEU A 55 11.72 1.92 -5.62
C LEU A 55 13.09 1.99 -6.33
N LYS A 56 13.10 1.99 -7.66
CA LYS A 56 14.34 2.18 -8.44
C LYS A 56 14.90 3.59 -8.27
N ALA A 57 14.07 4.61 -8.38
CA ALA A 57 14.49 6.01 -8.24
C ALA A 57 15.09 6.31 -6.85
N LEU A 58 14.64 5.60 -5.82
CA LEU A 58 15.13 5.71 -4.45
C LEU A 58 16.28 4.74 -4.13
N ASN A 59 16.77 3.97 -5.11
CA ASN A 59 17.76 2.90 -4.93
C ASN A 59 17.34 1.82 -3.91
N LEU A 60 16.04 1.64 -3.72
CA LEU A 60 15.47 0.66 -2.77
C LEU A 60 15.02 -0.64 -3.44
N LYS A 61 15.06 -0.71 -4.78
CA LYS A 61 14.54 -1.89 -5.51
C LYS A 61 15.35 -3.16 -5.22
N HIS A 62 16.65 -3.01 -5.12
CA HIS A 62 17.59 -4.12 -4.88
C HIS A 62 18.51 -3.75 -3.72
N GLY A 63 18.62 -4.62 -2.71
CA GLY A 63 19.52 -4.45 -1.58
C GLY A 63 19.70 -5.77 -0.84
N GLU A 64 20.91 -6.06 -0.40
CA GLU A 64 21.30 -7.20 0.46
C GLU A 64 20.61 -8.54 0.11
N GLY A 65 20.59 -8.90 -1.18
CA GLY A 65 19.98 -10.15 -1.66
C GLY A 65 18.46 -10.15 -1.71
N ARG A 66 17.79 -9.01 -1.47
CA ARG A 66 16.32 -8.89 -1.50
C ARG A 66 15.87 -7.93 -2.59
N THR A 67 14.75 -8.27 -3.23
CA THR A 67 14.07 -7.39 -4.19
C THR A 67 12.78 -6.89 -3.60
N LEU A 68 12.69 -5.59 -3.36
CA LEU A 68 11.45 -4.96 -2.87
C LEU A 68 10.42 -4.83 -4.00
N SER A 69 9.16 -4.92 -3.64
CA SER A 69 8.03 -4.89 -4.55
C SER A 69 6.79 -4.29 -3.88
N ALA A 70 5.71 -4.11 -4.64
CA ALA A 70 4.42 -3.71 -4.08
C ALA A 70 3.94 -4.69 -2.97
N HIS A 71 4.29 -5.97 -3.06
CA HIS A 71 3.96 -6.95 -2.04
C HIS A 71 4.77 -6.72 -0.75
N SER A 72 6.04 -6.39 -0.87
CA SER A 72 6.88 -6.02 0.30
C SER A 72 6.33 -4.79 1.02
N LEU A 73 5.89 -3.75 0.29
CA LEU A 73 5.27 -2.57 0.89
C LEU A 73 3.95 -2.92 1.61
N ARG A 74 3.16 -3.84 1.05
CA ARG A 74 1.95 -4.34 1.70
C ARG A 74 2.27 -5.05 3.02
N HIS A 75 3.30 -5.90 3.04
CA HIS A 75 3.77 -6.54 4.27
C HIS A 75 4.25 -5.52 5.31
N THR A 76 5.03 -4.52 4.88
CA THR A 76 5.47 -3.44 5.76
C THR A 76 4.29 -2.69 6.37
N ALA A 77 3.28 -2.33 5.57
CA ALA A 77 2.08 -1.64 6.05
C ALA A 77 1.33 -2.47 7.11
N ALA A 78 1.17 -3.78 6.88
CA ALA A 78 0.54 -4.68 7.83
C ALA A 78 1.33 -4.78 9.14
N THR A 79 2.65 -4.93 9.04
CA THR A 79 3.54 -4.99 10.21
C THR A 79 3.47 -3.71 11.03
N LEU A 80 3.57 -2.54 10.39
CA LEU A 80 3.47 -1.25 11.06
C LEU A 80 2.10 -1.04 11.72
N ALA A 81 1.01 -1.48 11.08
CA ALA A 81 -0.33 -1.39 11.67
C ALA A 81 -0.42 -2.21 12.97
N ILE A 82 0.09 -3.44 12.98
CA ILE A 82 0.13 -4.27 14.20
C ILE A 82 1.01 -3.63 15.28
N GLN A 83 2.19 -3.14 14.92
CA GLN A 83 3.10 -2.45 15.85
C GLN A 83 2.45 -1.18 16.44
N SER A 84 1.56 -0.55 15.69
CA SER A 84 0.76 0.60 16.16
C SER A 84 -0.49 0.20 16.97
N GLY A 85 -0.65 -1.08 17.30
CA GLY A 85 -1.74 -1.58 18.14
C GLY A 85 -3.01 -2.00 17.38
N ALA A 86 -2.98 -2.05 16.03
CA ALA A 86 -4.11 -2.56 15.28
C ALA A 86 -4.32 -4.05 15.53
N SER A 87 -5.57 -4.46 15.73
CA SER A 87 -5.91 -5.87 15.84
C SER A 87 -5.69 -6.62 14.51
N LEU A 88 -5.47 -7.94 14.60
CA LEU A 88 -5.32 -8.78 13.41
C LEU A 88 -6.52 -8.65 12.46
N ARG A 89 -7.72 -8.50 12.99
CA ARG A 89 -8.95 -8.29 12.21
C ARG A 89 -8.90 -6.98 11.42
N GLN A 90 -8.49 -5.89 12.06
CA GLN A 90 -8.33 -4.59 11.37
C GLN A 90 -7.28 -4.68 10.26
N VAL A 91 -6.17 -5.40 10.49
CA VAL A 91 -5.16 -5.61 9.44
C VAL A 91 -5.69 -6.49 8.31
N GLN A 92 -6.50 -7.51 8.61
CA GLN A 92 -7.17 -8.33 7.60
C GLN A 92 -8.07 -7.46 6.70
N ASP A 93 -8.88 -6.62 7.31
CA ASP A 93 -9.79 -5.72 6.59
C ASP A 93 -9.00 -4.67 5.78
N LEU A 94 -7.96 -4.07 6.35
CA LEU A 94 -7.04 -3.14 5.66
C LEU A 94 -6.42 -3.77 4.41
N LEU A 95 -6.02 -5.02 4.52
CA LEU A 95 -5.40 -5.76 3.41
C LEU A 95 -6.43 -6.34 2.43
N GLY A 96 -7.72 -6.38 2.79
CA GLY A 96 -8.76 -7.01 1.98
C GLY A 96 -8.55 -8.52 1.82
N HIS A 97 -8.05 -9.21 2.85
CA HIS A 97 -7.88 -10.64 2.83
C HIS A 97 -9.23 -11.32 3.07
N ALA A 98 -9.71 -12.10 2.10
CA ALA A 98 -10.91 -12.91 2.25
C ALA A 98 -10.70 -14.09 3.22
N ASP A 99 -9.48 -14.63 3.28
CA ASP A 99 -9.09 -15.73 4.17
C ASP A 99 -8.26 -15.20 5.36
N PRO A 100 -8.72 -15.40 6.61
CA PRO A 100 -7.97 -15.02 7.82
C PRO A 100 -6.57 -15.65 7.91
N ARG A 101 -6.38 -16.85 7.36
CA ARG A 101 -5.10 -17.56 7.39
C ARG A 101 -3.97 -16.76 6.75
N THR A 102 -4.28 -15.97 5.70
CA THR A 102 -3.30 -15.10 5.05
C THR A 102 -2.82 -13.96 5.94
N THR A 103 -3.60 -13.59 6.96
CA THR A 103 -3.24 -12.55 7.92
C THR A 103 -2.53 -13.14 9.15
N ALA A 104 -2.71 -14.44 9.41
CA ALA A 104 -2.10 -15.14 10.55
C ALA A 104 -0.55 -15.11 10.54
N ILE A 105 0.07 -14.90 9.37
CA ILE A 105 1.53 -14.71 9.26
C ILE A 105 2.04 -13.50 10.07
N TYR A 106 1.16 -12.56 10.39
CA TYR A 106 1.50 -11.37 11.18
C TYR A 106 1.29 -11.54 12.69
N THR A 107 0.68 -12.64 13.16
CA THR A 107 0.48 -12.92 14.60
C THR A 107 1.81 -12.93 15.34
N HIS A 108 2.81 -13.59 14.77
CA HIS A 108 4.15 -13.66 15.37
C HIS A 108 4.85 -12.30 15.46
N VAL A 109 4.46 -11.34 14.61
CA VAL A 109 5.01 -9.97 14.66
C VAL A 109 4.47 -9.23 15.88
N GLY A 110 3.15 -9.35 16.13
CA GLY A 110 2.51 -8.77 17.31
C GLY A 110 3.09 -9.34 18.60
N ASP A 111 3.19 -10.67 18.72
CA ASP A 111 3.70 -11.35 19.89
C ASP A 111 5.16 -10.98 20.18
N ARG A 112 6.02 -10.94 19.17
CA ARG A 112 7.42 -10.55 19.32
C ARG A 112 7.61 -9.10 19.73
N TRP A 113 6.74 -8.20 19.24
CA TRP A 113 6.85 -6.79 19.53
C TRP A 113 6.23 -6.45 20.88
N LEU A 114 5.01 -6.91 21.17
CA LEU A 114 4.30 -6.61 22.41
C LEU A 114 4.91 -7.33 23.62
N ASN A 115 5.47 -8.52 23.42
CA ASN A 115 6.09 -9.35 24.45
C ASN A 115 7.63 -9.33 24.38
N ASN A 116 8.24 -8.37 23.70
CA ASN A 116 9.69 -8.26 23.65
C ASN A 116 10.23 -7.79 25.00
N PRO A 117 11.00 -8.62 25.73
CA PRO A 117 11.57 -8.23 27.02
C PRO A 117 12.44 -6.97 26.94
N ALA A 118 13.01 -6.68 25.75
CA ALA A 118 13.83 -5.50 25.53
C ALA A 118 13.05 -4.19 25.63
N LEU A 119 11.72 -4.19 25.43
CA LEU A 119 10.88 -3.01 25.61
C LEU A 119 10.73 -2.60 27.08
N ASN A 120 10.99 -3.54 28.00
CA ASN A 120 10.89 -3.32 29.45
C ASN A 120 12.24 -2.97 30.09
N LEU A 121 13.31 -2.83 29.31
CA LEU A 121 14.66 -2.54 29.83
C LEU A 121 14.86 -1.09 30.28
N GLY A 122 13.86 -0.22 30.18
CA GLY A 122 13.93 1.18 30.62
C GLY A 122 15.03 2.00 29.94
N ILE A 123 15.51 1.54 28.78
CA ILE A 123 16.53 2.25 28.01
C ILE A 123 15.86 3.43 27.30
N ASN A 124 16.16 4.63 27.76
CA ASN A 124 15.69 5.86 27.12
C ASN A 124 16.59 6.13 25.90
N LEU A 125 16.07 5.90 24.70
CA LEU A 125 16.79 6.11 23.44
C LEU A 125 16.53 7.51 22.86
N ASN A 126 16.07 8.47 23.67
CA ASN A 126 16.03 9.87 23.26
C ASN A 126 17.47 10.43 23.33
N PRO A 127 18.10 10.74 22.20
CA PRO A 127 19.28 11.58 22.22
C PRO A 127 18.81 13.01 22.57
N ASP A 128 19.45 13.61 23.58
CA ASP A 128 19.36 15.05 23.87
C ASP A 128 19.74 15.90 22.65
#